data_75fd6824c30848732ba03c878048f73c
#
_entry.id   75fd6824c30848732ba03c878048f73c
#
_cell.length_a   1.000
_cell.length_b   1.000
_cell.length_c   1.000
_cell.angle_alpha   90.00
_cell.angle_beta   90.00
_cell.angle_gamma   90.00
#
_symmetry.space_group_name_H-M   'P 1'
#
loop_
_entity.id
_entity.type
_entity.pdbx_description
1 polymer ?
#
loop_
_entity_poly.entity_id
_entity_poly.type
_entity_poly.pdbx_seq_one_letter_code
_entity_poly.pdbx_strand_id
1 'polypeptide(L)'
;LYLSEGKYMQALNTIGVEKNATDTDMNVEVKALALKNLNQPKMALEHYEILYSRSSNVYLAYEMADMKIQTNDLVGAKLNIDYALTNVKDDMKRTFYETQQPYETSMKAALLYLKGILTFSENKSDNIDAAIKQINEALTIDPNFNLAKVSRQALESQKAQQAQKEAAAKKN
;
A
#
# COMPACT_ATOMS: atom_id res chain seq x y z
N LEU A 1 -16.32 5.47 8.47
CA LEU A 1 -17.08 6.55 7.83
C LEU A 1 -16.73 6.58 6.35
N TYR A 2 -17.64 6.12 5.49
CA TYR A 2 -17.55 6.32 4.04
C TYR A 2 -17.82 7.80 3.76
N LEU A 3 -16.76 8.56 3.60
CA LEU A 3 -16.86 9.88 3.00
C LEU A 3 -16.92 9.68 1.48
N SER A 4 -18.00 10.07 0.83
CA SER A 4 -18.07 10.16 -0.63
C SER A 4 -17.06 11.22 -1.12
N GLU A 5 -16.64 11.15 -2.41
CA GLU A 5 -15.73 12.15 -3.00
C GLU A 5 -16.16 13.59 -2.71
N GLY A 6 -17.46 13.88 -2.76
CA GLY A 6 -18.00 15.20 -2.44
C GLY A 6 -17.71 15.65 -0.99
N LYS A 7 -17.73 14.73 -0.03
CA LYS A 7 -17.39 15.03 1.37
C LYS A 7 -15.90 15.27 1.58
N TYR A 8 -15.04 14.54 0.86
CA TYR A 8 -13.59 14.81 0.89
C TYR A 8 -13.28 16.20 0.32
N MET A 9 -13.88 16.56 -0.80
CA MET A 9 -13.74 17.91 -1.37
C MET A 9 -14.25 18.99 -0.42
N GLN A 10 -15.40 18.80 0.21
CA GLN A 10 -15.93 19.73 1.21
C GLN A 10 -15.00 19.89 2.42
N ALA A 11 -14.45 18.80 2.93
CA ALA A 11 -13.49 18.84 4.02
C ALA A 11 -12.26 19.67 3.66
N LEU A 12 -11.65 19.42 2.48
CA LEU A 12 -10.49 20.17 2.02
C LEU A 12 -10.80 21.65 1.73
N ASN A 13 -11.99 21.97 1.21
CA ASN A 13 -12.40 23.35 1.02
C ASN A 13 -12.53 24.11 2.34
N THR A 14 -12.88 23.40 3.42
CA THR A 14 -13.04 24.01 4.75
C THR A 14 -11.71 24.19 5.47
N ILE A 15 -10.82 23.17 5.45
CA ILE A 15 -9.58 23.16 6.24
C ILE A 15 -8.33 23.46 5.40
N GLY A 16 -8.46 23.51 4.07
CA GLY A 16 -7.35 23.69 3.13
C GLY A 16 -6.57 22.40 2.85
N VAL A 17 -5.65 22.47 1.91
CA VAL A 17 -4.79 21.34 1.50
C VAL A 17 -3.34 21.54 1.93
N GLU A 18 -2.97 22.75 2.31
CA GLU A 18 -1.59 23.11 2.62
C GLU A 18 -1.14 22.59 3.96
N LYS A 19 0.16 22.35 4.08
CA LYS A 19 0.79 22.04 5.38
C LYS A 19 0.70 23.24 6.30
N ASN A 20 0.23 23.01 7.51
CA ASN A 20 0.23 24.01 8.56
C ASN A 20 0.81 23.41 9.84
N ALA A 21 1.90 24.00 10.34
CA ALA A 21 2.59 23.53 11.55
C ALA A 21 1.70 23.57 12.81
N THR A 22 0.64 24.39 12.80
CA THR A 22 -0.32 24.50 13.90
C THR A 22 -1.54 23.60 13.76
N ASP A 23 -1.64 22.82 12.67
CA ASP A 23 -2.72 21.87 12.50
C ASP A 23 -2.74 20.84 13.63
N THR A 24 -3.92 20.56 14.14
CA THR A 24 -4.15 19.45 15.05
C THR A 24 -3.96 18.11 14.32
N ASP A 25 -3.67 17.04 15.04
CA ASP A 25 -3.55 15.70 14.45
C ASP A 25 -4.82 15.32 13.66
N MET A 26 -6.00 15.68 14.17
CA MET A 26 -7.26 15.46 13.48
C MET A 26 -7.30 16.16 12.12
N ASN A 27 -6.90 17.44 12.05
CA ASN A 27 -6.88 18.19 10.79
C ASN A 27 -5.89 17.59 9.79
N VAL A 28 -4.69 17.21 10.25
CA VAL A 28 -3.68 16.56 9.41
C VAL A 28 -4.19 15.22 8.89
N GLU A 29 -4.82 14.42 9.76
CA GLU A 29 -5.40 13.13 9.39
C GLU A 29 -6.52 13.27 8.35
N VAL A 30 -7.43 14.23 8.53
CA VAL A 30 -8.50 14.51 7.56
C VAL A 30 -7.93 14.94 6.22
N LYS A 31 -6.92 15.82 6.20
CA LYS A 31 -6.21 16.23 4.97
C LYS A 31 -5.56 15.03 4.28
N ALA A 32 -4.80 14.23 5.01
CA ALA A 32 -4.12 13.05 4.50
C ALA A 32 -5.11 12.05 3.88
N LEU A 33 -6.17 11.72 4.61
CA LEU A 33 -7.19 10.77 4.17
C LEU A 33 -7.98 11.28 2.96
N ALA A 34 -8.38 12.55 2.97
CA ALA A 34 -9.11 13.15 1.86
C ALA A 34 -8.27 13.18 0.58
N LEU A 35 -7.01 13.63 0.66
CA LEU A 35 -6.10 13.66 -0.48
C LEU A 35 -5.79 12.27 -1.02
N LYS A 36 -5.60 11.27 -0.15
CA LYS A 36 -5.44 9.87 -0.56
C LYS A 36 -6.65 9.39 -1.36
N ASN A 37 -7.86 9.59 -0.84
CA ASN A 37 -9.10 9.14 -1.49
C ASN A 37 -9.43 9.91 -2.78
N LEU A 38 -8.91 11.12 -2.94
CA LEU A 38 -8.98 11.90 -4.17
C LEU A 38 -7.84 11.58 -5.15
N ASN A 39 -7.12 10.48 -4.92
CA ASN A 39 -6.00 10.03 -5.74
C ASN A 39 -4.88 11.08 -5.90
N GLN A 40 -4.56 11.77 -4.80
CA GLN A 40 -3.46 12.73 -4.69
C GLN A 40 -2.36 12.20 -3.74
N PRO A 41 -1.67 11.09 -4.07
CA PRO A 41 -0.80 10.38 -3.12
C PRO A 41 0.40 11.23 -2.69
N LYS A 42 0.96 12.07 -3.56
CA LYS A 42 2.09 12.94 -3.21
C LYS A 42 1.71 13.95 -2.14
N MET A 43 0.57 14.62 -2.30
CA MET A 43 0.09 15.59 -1.32
C MET A 43 -0.35 14.90 -0.03
N ALA A 44 -1.00 13.74 -0.12
CA ALA A 44 -1.37 12.95 1.04
C ALA A 44 -0.15 12.54 1.87
N LEU A 45 0.94 12.09 1.22
CA LEU A 45 2.20 11.73 1.88
C LEU A 45 2.75 12.87 2.74
N GLU A 46 2.68 14.11 2.29
CA GLU A 46 3.15 15.26 3.05
C GLU A 46 2.46 15.39 4.42
N HIS A 47 1.17 15.08 4.49
CA HIS A 47 0.42 15.10 5.74
C HIS A 47 0.64 13.82 6.57
N TYR A 48 0.74 12.65 5.94
CA TYR A 48 1.09 11.41 6.65
C TYR A 48 2.48 11.50 7.29
N GLU A 49 3.45 12.14 6.65
CA GLU A 49 4.79 12.38 7.21
C GLU A 49 4.75 13.25 8.47
N ILE A 50 3.87 14.25 8.52
CA ILE A 50 3.65 15.06 9.73
C ILE A 50 3.14 14.17 10.86
N LEU A 51 2.10 13.37 10.63
CA LEU A 51 1.57 12.44 11.63
C LEU A 51 2.62 11.44 12.10
N TYR A 52 3.34 10.87 11.16
CA TYR A 52 4.38 9.88 11.44
C TYR A 52 5.54 10.46 12.27
N SER A 53 5.93 11.70 11.99
CA SER A 53 6.96 12.41 12.79
C SER A 53 6.53 12.70 14.22
N ARG A 54 5.22 12.92 14.44
CA ARG A 54 4.64 13.14 15.78
C ARG A 54 4.46 11.85 16.56
N SER A 55 4.01 10.80 15.89
CA SER A 55 3.74 9.48 16.51
C SER A 55 3.85 8.36 15.47
N SER A 56 5.04 7.80 15.32
CA SER A 56 5.28 6.66 14.42
C SER A 56 4.50 5.44 14.88
N ASN A 57 3.77 4.81 13.94
CA ASN A 57 3.07 3.55 14.17
C ASN A 57 2.95 2.71 12.90
N VAL A 58 2.59 1.44 13.07
CA VAL A 58 2.50 0.45 11.99
C VAL A 58 1.47 0.84 10.93
N TYR A 59 0.32 1.41 11.32
CA TYR A 59 -0.75 1.79 10.39
C TYR A 59 -0.31 2.93 9.47
N LEU A 60 0.31 3.98 10.05
CA LEU A 60 0.85 5.09 9.26
C LEU A 60 1.98 4.62 8.33
N ALA A 61 2.87 3.76 8.82
CA ALA A 61 3.96 3.21 8.03
C ALA A 61 3.43 2.40 6.82
N TYR A 62 2.37 1.62 7.01
CA TYR A 62 1.71 0.90 5.92
C TYR A 62 1.16 1.88 4.87
N GLU A 63 0.38 2.88 5.28
CA GLU A 63 -0.21 3.87 4.37
C GLU A 63 0.86 4.62 3.58
N MET A 64 1.92 5.03 4.25
CA MET A 64 3.03 5.73 3.59
C MET A 64 3.77 4.83 2.61
N ALA A 65 4.02 3.57 2.96
CA ALA A 65 4.68 2.62 2.07
C ALA A 65 3.88 2.37 0.80
N ASP A 66 2.56 2.16 0.92
CA ASP A 66 1.66 1.97 -0.22
C ASP A 66 1.70 3.18 -1.18
N MET A 67 1.56 4.38 -0.64
CA MET A 67 1.63 5.59 -1.46
C MET A 67 3.02 5.85 -2.05
N LYS A 68 4.09 5.52 -1.33
CA LYS A 68 5.47 5.64 -1.85
C LYS A 68 5.74 4.67 -2.99
N ILE A 69 5.21 3.45 -2.95
CA ILE A 69 5.25 2.54 -4.11
C ILE A 69 4.54 3.17 -5.31
N GLN A 70 3.35 3.71 -5.12
CA GLN A 70 2.57 4.36 -6.19
C GLN A 70 3.28 5.58 -6.80
N THR A 71 4.06 6.30 -6.00
CA THR A 71 4.83 7.48 -6.43
C THR A 71 6.28 7.17 -6.82
N ASN A 72 6.63 5.87 -6.86
CA ASN A 72 7.95 5.36 -7.22
C ASN A 72 9.09 5.77 -6.26
N ASP A 73 8.78 6.10 -5.01
CA ASP A 73 9.76 6.19 -3.93
C ASP A 73 9.95 4.82 -3.27
N LEU A 74 10.63 3.91 -3.98
CA LEU A 74 10.78 2.52 -3.55
C LEU A 74 11.71 2.38 -2.32
N VAL A 75 12.69 3.25 -2.19
CA VAL A 75 13.58 3.28 -1.02
C VAL A 75 12.82 3.71 0.23
N GLY A 76 12.05 4.79 0.14
CA GLY A 76 11.20 5.25 1.25
C GLY A 76 10.12 4.23 1.61
N ALA A 77 9.51 3.56 0.62
CA ALA A 77 8.56 2.48 0.85
C ALA A 77 9.18 1.33 1.65
N LYS A 78 10.41 0.91 1.27
CA LYS A 78 11.13 -0.15 1.96
C LYS A 78 11.37 0.19 3.44
N LEU A 79 11.82 1.38 3.74
CA LEU A 79 12.06 1.83 5.12
C LEU A 79 10.77 1.76 5.97
N ASN A 80 9.65 2.19 5.41
CA ASN A 80 8.36 2.12 6.11
C ASN A 80 7.89 0.66 6.32
N ILE A 81 8.07 -0.23 5.32
CA ILE A 81 7.71 -1.65 5.44
C ILE A 81 8.60 -2.34 6.49
N ASP A 82 9.90 -2.10 6.47
CA ASP A 82 10.84 -2.69 7.43
C ASP A 82 10.52 -2.26 8.87
N TYR A 83 10.22 -0.96 9.08
CA TYR A 83 9.74 -0.47 10.38
C TYR A 83 8.44 -1.18 10.80
N ALA A 84 7.47 -1.25 9.90
CA ALA A 84 6.16 -1.84 10.21
C ALA A 84 6.27 -3.33 10.52
N LEU A 85 7.04 -4.09 9.75
CA LEU A 85 7.28 -5.53 10.01
C LEU A 85 7.98 -5.79 11.33
N THR A 86 8.87 -4.88 11.76
CA THR A 86 9.55 -4.98 13.07
C THR A 86 8.61 -4.70 14.24
N ASN A 87 7.59 -3.85 14.05
CA ASN A 87 6.73 -3.38 15.12
C ASN A 87 5.29 -3.94 15.08
N VAL A 88 4.93 -4.70 14.05
CA VAL A 88 3.58 -5.29 13.93
C VAL A 88 3.34 -6.33 15.02
N LYS A 89 2.13 -6.29 15.62
CA LYS A 89 1.66 -7.27 16.60
C LYS A 89 0.60 -8.17 15.97
N ASP A 90 0.43 -9.35 16.54
CA ASP A 90 -0.46 -10.39 15.99
C ASP A 90 -1.95 -10.01 16.03
N ASP A 91 -2.35 -9.12 16.94
CA ASP A 91 -3.72 -8.62 17.07
C ASP A 91 -4.06 -7.46 16.12
N MET A 92 -3.05 -6.88 15.44
CA MET A 92 -3.26 -5.79 14.50
C MET A 92 -3.91 -6.30 13.22
N LYS A 93 -4.97 -5.59 12.78
CA LYS A 93 -5.73 -5.89 11.57
C LYS A 93 -5.86 -4.67 10.68
N ARG A 94 -6.12 -4.92 9.40
CA ARG A 94 -6.44 -3.90 8.40
C ARG A 94 -7.69 -4.29 7.64
N THR A 95 -8.58 -3.32 7.42
CA THR A 95 -9.75 -3.46 6.58
C THR A 95 -9.43 -3.07 5.14
N PHE A 96 -9.88 -3.88 4.20
CA PHE A 96 -9.80 -3.65 2.76
C PHE A 96 -11.19 -3.46 2.16
N TYR A 97 -11.28 -2.61 1.14
CA TYR A 97 -12.55 -2.13 0.56
C TYR A 97 -12.66 -2.36 -0.95
N GLU A 98 -11.76 -3.13 -1.55
CA GLU A 98 -11.75 -3.38 -2.99
C GLU A 98 -12.81 -4.38 -3.47
N THR A 99 -13.51 -5.03 -2.54
CA THR A 99 -14.62 -5.95 -2.79
C THR A 99 -15.96 -5.30 -2.45
N GLN A 100 -17.07 -5.88 -2.90
CA GLN A 100 -18.42 -5.36 -2.58
C GLN A 100 -18.69 -5.24 -1.08
N GLN A 101 -18.15 -6.17 -0.29
CA GLN A 101 -18.19 -6.10 1.16
C GLN A 101 -16.78 -5.96 1.69
N PRO A 102 -16.53 -5.00 2.59
CA PRO A 102 -15.24 -4.87 3.27
C PRO A 102 -14.87 -6.16 4.00
N TYR A 103 -13.58 -6.48 4.04
CA TYR A 103 -13.04 -7.59 4.81
C TYR A 103 -11.80 -7.17 5.57
N GLU A 104 -11.48 -7.91 6.64
CA GLU A 104 -10.28 -7.67 7.44
C GLU A 104 -9.25 -8.77 7.17
N THR A 105 -7.98 -8.40 7.20
CA THR A 105 -6.85 -9.33 7.26
C THR A 105 -5.88 -8.90 8.36
N SER A 106 -4.96 -9.80 8.79
CA SER A 106 -3.93 -9.40 9.72
C SER A 106 -3.02 -8.33 9.10
N MET A 107 -2.58 -7.38 9.91
CA MET A 107 -1.64 -6.35 9.45
C MET A 107 -0.33 -6.95 8.95
N LYS A 108 0.12 -8.06 9.56
CA LYS A 108 1.31 -8.79 9.13
C LYS A 108 1.16 -9.36 7.70
N ALA A 109 0.01 -9.98 7.40
CA ALA A 109 -0.29 -10.45 6.04
C ALA A 109 -0.33 -9.29 5.05
N ALA A 110 -0.98 -8.17 5.42
CA ALA A 110 -1.02 -6.97 4.59
C ALA A 110 0.38 -6.41 4.29
N LEU A 111 1.28 -6.38 5.28
CA LEU A 111 2.66 -5.92 5.12
C LEU A 111 3.50 -6.86 4.24
N LEU A 112 3.35 -8.17 4.38
CA LEU A 112 4.04 -9.14 3.52
C LEU A 112 3.56 -9.05 2.07
N TYR A 113 2.26 -8.84 1.86
CA TYR A 113 1.72 -8.54 0.55
C TYR A 113 2.35 -7.27 -0.04
N LEU A 114 2.37 -6.17 0.73
CA LEU A 114 2.93 -4.90 0.28
C LEU A 114 4.44 -5.01 -0.02
N LYS A 115 5.17 -5.80 0.77
CA LYS A 115 6.57 -6.15 0.49
C LYS A 115 6.72 -6.88 -0.86
N GLY A 116 5.82 -7.79 -1.19
CA GLY A 116 5.79 -8.46 -2.48
C GLY A 116 5.58 -7.46 -3.65
N ILE A 117 4.64 -6.52 -3.49
CA ILE A 117 4.40 -5.46 -4.48
C ILE A 117 5.63 -4.54 -4.64
N LEU A 118 6.28 -4.18 -3.54
CA LEU A 118 7.53 -3.41 -3.58
C LEU A 118 8.61 -4.16 -4.35
N THR A 119 8.86 -5.42 -4.02
CA THR A 119 9.88 -6.27 -4.67
C THR A 119 9.64 -6.36 -6.19
N PHE A 120 8.38 -6.54 -6.61
CA PHE A 120 8.02 -6.51 -8.02
C PHE A 120 8.29 -5.14 -8.66
N SER A 121 7.98 -4.05 -7.95
CA SER A 121 8.16 -2.68 -8.46
C SER A 121 9.64 -2.31 -8.63
N GLU A 122 10.54 -2.88 -7.85
CA GLU A 122 11.99 -2.66 -7.95
C GLU A 122 12.57 -3.22 -9.27
N ASN A 123 12.12 -4.40 -9.70
CA ASN A 123 12.45 -4.97 -11.00
C ASN A 123 11.36 -5.96 -11.46
N LYS A 124 10.52 -5.50 -12.37
CA LYS A 124 9.35 -6.25 -12.84
C LYS A 124 9.67 -7.53 -13.61
N SER A 125 10.87 -7.66 -14.14
CA SER A 125 11.29 -8.86 -14.87
C SER A 125 11.94 -9.90 -13.96
N ASP A 126 12.93 -9.47 -13.18
CA ASP A 126 13.78 -10.40 -12.44
C ASP A 126 13.22 -10.77 -11.07
N ASN A 127 12.39 -9.87 -10.49
CA ASN A 127 11.86 -10.06 -9.14
C ASN A 127 10.47 -10.71 -9.07
N ILE A 128 9.91 -11.16 -10.19
CA ILE A 128 8.55 -11.69 -10.23
C ILE A 128 8.37 -12.93 -9.32
N ASP A 129 9.35 -13.83 -9.30
CA ASP A 129 9.32 -15.02 -8.45
C ASP A 129 9.46 -14.69 -6.97
N ALA A 130 10.34 -13.75 -6.63
CA ALA A 130 10.50 -13.29 -5.27
C ALA A 130 9.22 -12.59 -4.76
N ALA A 131 8.57 -11.79 -5.61
CA ALA A 131 7.31 -11.14 -5.30
C ALA A 131 6.18 -12.15 -5.06
N ILE A 132 6.03 -13.15 -5.93
CA ILE A 132 5.04 -14.23 -5.77
C ILE A 132 5.29 -14.99 -4.46
N LYS A 133 6.54 -15.29 -4.12
CA LYS A 133 6.89 -15.94 -2.86
C LYS A 133 6.41 -15.15 -1.65
N GLN A 134 6.67 -13.85 -1.61
CA GLN A 134 6.27 -12.96 -0.51
C GLN A 134 4.75 -12.83 -0.39
N ILE A 135 4.04 -12.77 -1.53
CA ILE A 135 2.57 -12.76 -1.55
C ILE A 135 2.02 -14.11 -1.03
N ASN A 136 2.67 -15.23 -1.35
CA ASN A 136 2.29 -16.54 -0.81
C ASN A 136 2.52 -16.63 0.71
N GLU A 137 3.55 -15.98 1.25
CA GLU A 137 3.74 -15.86 2.70
C GLU A 137 2.56 -15.13 3.35
N ALA A 138 2.07 -14.04 2.73
CA ALA A 138 0.86 -13.35 3.18
C ALA A 138 -0.37 -14.27 3.17
N LEU A 139 -0.55 -15.04 2.08
CA LEU A 139 -1.67 -15.98 1.93
C LEU A 139 -1.57 -17.21 2.86
N THR A 140 -0.38 -17.55 3.33
CA THR A 140 -0.20 -18.57 4.37
C THR A 140 -0.75 -18.09 5.71
N ILE A 141 -0.61 -16.80 6.02
CA ILE A 141 -1.16 -16.21 7.24
C ILE A 141 -2.67 -16.02 7.11
N ASP A 142 -3.14 -15.49 5.97
CA ASP A 142 -4.55 -15.29 5.70
C ASP A 142 -4.93 -15.80 4.30
N PRO A 143 -5.42 -17.04 4.21
CA PRO A 143 -5.84 -17.63 2.92
C PRO A 143 -7.01 -16.90 2.26
N ASN A 144 -7.73 -16.04 2.98
CA ASN A 144 -8.87 -15.29 2.47
C ASN A 144 -8.54 -13.88 2.01
N PHE A 145 -7.29 -13.46 2.11
CA PHE A 145 -6.82 -12.15 1.66
C PHE A 145 -7.00 -11.99 0.14
N ASN A 146 -8.13 -11.40 -0.26
CA ASN A 146 -8.56 -11.32 -1.66
C ASN A 146 -7.55 -10.56 -2.54
N LEU A 147 -7.11 -9.39 -2.11
CA LEU A 147 -6.16 -8.56 -2.87
C LEU A 147 -4.85 -9.31 -3.16
N ALA A 148 -4.34 -10.08 -2.20
CA ALA A 148 -3.15 -10.91 -2.37
C ALA A 148 -3.39 -12.04 -3.40
N LYS A 149 -4.56 -12.69 -3.38
CA LYS A 149 -4.92 -13.72 -4.38
C LYS A 149 -4.92 -13.16 -5.79
N VAL A 150 -5.60 -12.03 -5.99
CA VAL A 150 -5.71 -11.37 -7.31
C VAL A 150 -4.35 -10.93 -7.80
N SER A 151 -3.54 -10.32 -6.95
CA SER A 151 -2.19 -9.87 -7.30
C SER A 151 -1.27 -11.05 -7.64
N ARG A 152 -1.31 -12.14 -6.88
CA ARG A 152 -0.56 -13.36 -7.20
C ARG A 152 -0.93 -13.90 -8.58
N GLN A 153 -2.23 -14.03 -8.87
CA GLN A 153 -2.71 -14.53 -10.15
C GLN A 153 -2.24 -13.64 -11.33
N ALA A 154 -2.25 -12.31 -11.14
CA ALA A 154 -1.75 -11.37 -12.13
C ALA A 154 -0.24 -11.56 -12.40
N LEU A 155 0.57 -11.73 -11.35
CA LEU A 155 2.01 -11.98 -11.46
C LEU A 155 2.32 -13.33 -12.11
N GLU A 156 1.60 -14.40 -11.75
CA GLU A 156 1.72 -15.71 -12.37
C GLU A 156 1.41 -15.66 -13.88
N SER A 157 0.37 -14.94 -14.28
CA SER A 157 0.01 -14.72 -15.67
C SER A 157 1.10 -13.94 -16.42
N GLN A 158 1.65 -12.90 -15.82
CA GLN A 158 2.74 -12.12 -16.39
C GLN A 158 4.01 -12.97 -16.57
N LYS A 159 4.34 -13.80 -15.59
CA LYS A 159 5.47 -14.74 -15.68
C LYS A 159 5.31 -15.71 -16.85
N ALA A 160 4.12 -16.28 -17.02
CA ALA A 160 3.84 -17.17 -18.14
C ALA A 160 3.99 -16.47 -19.50
N GLN A 161 3.54 -15.21 -19.62
CA GLN A 161 3.71 -14.42 -20.83
C GLN A 161 5.19 -14.12 -21.14
N GLN A 162 5.99 -13.83 -20.12
CA GLN A 162 7.44 -13.61 -20.30
C GLN A 162 8.13 -14.87 -20.82
N ALA A 163 7.84 -16.05 -20.22
CA ALA A 163 8.39 -17.31 -20.66
C ALA A 163 8.04 -17.66 -22.13
N GLN A 164 6.80 -17.35 -22.55
CA GLN A 164 6.39 -17.54 -23.96
C GLN A 164 7.16 -16.63 -24.92
N LYS A 165 7.36 -15.36 -24.56
CA LYS A 165 8.13 -14.40 -25.38
C LYS A 165 9.59 -14.82 -25.52
N GLU A 166 10.21 -15.28 -24.45
CA GLU A 166 11.60 -15.78 -24.46
C GLU A 166 11.74 -17.05 -25.31
N ALA A 167 10.77 -17.96 -25.21
CA ALA A 167 10.75 -19.17 -26.01
C ALA A 167 10.57 -18.88 -27.52
N ALA A 168 9.77 -17.87 -27.87
CA ALA A 168 9.58 -17.43 -29.24
C ALA A 168 10.85 -16.76 -29.82
N ALA A 169 11.53 -15.92 -29.01
CA ALA A 169 12.76 -15.24 -29.40
C ALA A 169 13.93 -16.19 -29.66
N LYS A 170 13.99 -17.35 -28.98
CA LYS A 170 15.01 -18.38 -29.17
C LYS A 170 14.81 -19.25 -30.43
N LYS A 171 13.65 -19.16 -31.07
CA LYS A 171 13.34 -19.95 -32.31
C LYS A 171 13.58 -19.18 -33.60
N ASN A 172 13.88 -17.89 -33.52
CA ASN A 172 14.26 -17.02 -34.64
C ASN A 172 15.78 -16.76 -34.63
#